data_8c98dde7a485cb474f84c43fa1fbf52a
#
_entry.id   8c98dde7a485cb474f84c43fa1fbf52a
#
_cell.length_a   1.000
_cell.length_b   1.000
_cell.length_c   1.000
_cell.angle_alpha   90.00
_cell.angle_beta   90.00
_cell.angle_gamma   90.00
#
_symmetry.space_group_name_H-M   'P 1'
#
loop_
_entity.id
_entity.type
_entity.pdbx_description
1 polymer ?
#
loop_
_entity_poly.entity_id
_entity_poly.type
_entity_poly.pdbx_seq_one_letter_code
_entity_poly.pdbx_strand_id
1 'polypeptide(L)'
;MIAEDQRCVRCGSRSVRPRTGKGRTRPYRVFAALPVPDDCLIPACRRCGAQYLDDETIAALGPVLERVYVAELQRLAALYIRRLPRRLISQRRLELLLGLSQGYLSRLAAGDGVPSAQLVLLLGHLADGAPESIENLKNFWRRQLSQTEPEQKEKDQ
;
A
#
# COMPACT_ATOMS: atom_id res chain seq x y z
N MET A 1 15.57 -8.76 24.96
CA MET A 1 16.40 -10.00 25.12
C MET A 1 15.49 -11.13 25.55
N ILE A 2 15.36 -12.19 24.73
CA ILE A 2 14.55 -13.36 25.10
C ILE A 2 15.32 -14.11 26.18
N ALA A 3 14.73 -14.32 27.34
CA ALA A 3 15.32 -15.17 28.38
C ALA A 3 15.54 -16.57 27.80
N GLU A 4 16.74 -17.12 27.95
CA GLU A 4 17.13 -18.43 27.38
C GLU A 4 16.25 -19.59 27.85
N ASP A 5 15.34 -19.38 28.82
CA ASP A 5 14.51 -20.40 29.45
C ASP A 5 13.00 -20.19 29.27
N GLN A 6 12.59 -19.42 28.23
CA GLN A 6 11.17 -19.16 27.99
C GLN A 6 10.43 -20.42 27.51
N ARG A 7 9.44 -20.85 28.33
CA ARG A 7 8.54 -21.95 27.98
C ARG A 7 7.48 -21.48 26.99
N CYS A 8 7.21 -22.32 26.01
CA CYS A 8 6.13 -22.07 25.06
C CYS A 8 4.77 -22.12 25.75
N VAL A 9 4.02 -21.01 25.72
CA VAL A 9 2.67 -20.94 26.32
C VAL A 9 1.67 -21.88 25.64
N ARG A 10 1.93 -22.30 24.38
CA ARG A 10 1.02 -23.18 23.63
C ARG A 10 1.29 -24.67 23.86
N CYS A 11 2.55 -25.09 24.02
CA CYS A 11 2.90 -26.53 24.12
C CYS A 11 3.82 -26.86 25.29
N GLY A 12 4.15 -25.91 26.16
CA GLY A 12 4.99 -26.10 27.37
C GLY A 12 6.48 -26.36 27.12
N SER A 13 6.91 -26.48 25.85
CA SER A 13 8.30 -26.79 25.52
C SER A 13 9.24 -25.60 25.76
N ARG A 14 10.51 -25.87 26.13
CA ARG A 14 11.57 -24.83 26.25
C ARG A 14 12.27 -24.56 24.92
N SER A 15 11.54 -24.63 23.79
CA SER A 15 12.10 -24.56 22.44
C SER A 15 11.83 -23.24 21.73
N VAL A 16 11.59 -22.16 22.48
CA VAL A 16 11.41 -20.82 21.88
C VAL A 16 12.78 -20.27 21.51
N ARG A 17 12.96 -19.90 20.26
CA ARG A 17 14.22 -19.35 19.73
C ARG A 17 13.92 -18.28 18.67
N PRO A 18 14.78 -17.29 18.50
CA PRO A 18 14.72 -16.37 17.37
C PRO A 18 14.75 -17.14 16.05
N ARG A 19 13.87 -16.75 15.11
CA ARG A 19 13.83 -17.32 13.76
C ARG A 19 13.74 -16.19 12.74
N THR A 20 14.42 -16.37 11.61
CA THR A 20 14.42 -15.39 10.51
C THR A 20 13.03 -15.14 9.95
N GLY A 21 12.84 -13.97 9.34
CA GLY A 21 11.62 -13.59 8.65
C GLY A 21 11.36 -14.35 7.34
N LYS A 22 12.33 -15.12 6.84
CA LYS A 22 12.28 -15.79 5.54
C LYS A 22 10.97 -16.55 5.30
N GLY A 23 10.28 -16.18 4.22
CA GLY A 23 9.01 -16.79 3.83
C GLY A 23 7.82 -16.45 4.74
N ARG A 24 7.96 -15.49 5.65
CA ARG A 24 6.88 -15.06 6.52
C ARG A 24 6.24 -13.78 6.01
N THR A 25 4.96 -13.65 6.27
CA THR A 25 4.20 -12.45 5.99
C THR A 25 3.48 -11.95 7.24
N ARG A 26 3.15 -10.67 7.26
CA ARG A 26 2.36 -10.03 8.32
C ARG A 26 1.32 -9.10 7.70
N PRO A 27 0.11 -9.03 8.26
CA PRO A 27 -0.80 -7.96 7.92
C PRO A 27 -0.20 -6.64 8.39
N TYR A 28 -0.13 -5.67 7.49
CA TYR A 28 0.35 -4.33 7.82
C TYR A 28 -0.35 -3.29 6.95
N ARG A 29 -1.02 -2.33 7.58
CA ARG A 29 -1.83 -1.30 6.93
C ARG A 29 -2.79 -1.91 5.89
N VAL A 30 -2.63 -1.57 4.60
CA VAL A 30 -3.50 -2.05 3.51
C VAL A 30 -3.14 -3.44 2.98
N PHE A 31 -1.96 -3.97 3.34
CA PHE A 31 -1.54 -5.30 2.90
C PHE A 31 -1.94 -6.37 3.91
N ALA A 32 -2.71 -7.37 3.46
CA ALA A 32 -3.06 -8.51 4.30
C ALA A 32 -1.85 -9.42 4.60
N ALA A 33 -0.83 -9.40 3.73
CA ALA A 33 0.33 -10.29 3.81
C ALA A 33 1.61 -9.58 3.30
N LEU A 34 2.11 -8.60 4.07
CA LEU A 34 3.37 -7.94 3.75
C LEU A 34 4.54 -8.86 4.10
N PRO A 35 5.55 -9.06 3.23
CA PRO A 35 6.69 -9.91 3.53
C PRO A 35 7.52 -9.33 4.66
N VAL A 36 7.95 -10.21 5.57
CA VAL A 36 8.91 -9.86 6.64
C VAL A 36 10.31 -10.09 6.09
N PRO A 37 11.23 -9.12 6.19
CA PRO A 37 12.62 -9.30 5.74
C PRO A 37 13.30 -10.47 6.42
N ASP A 38 14.20 -11.13 5.68
CA ASP A 38 14.89 -12.34 6.13
C ASP A 38 15.79 -12.10 7.35
N ASP A 39 16.35 -10.90 7.49
CA ASP A 39 17.19 -10.46 8.60
C ASP A 39 16.40 -10.15 9.88
N CYS A 40 15.07 -10.07 9.79
CA CYS A 40 14.22 -9.80 10.93
C CYS A 40 14.01 -11.06 11.78
N LEU A 41 14.38 -10.98 13.06
CA LEU A 41 14.26 -12.10 13.98
C LEU A 41 12.95 -12.02 14.75
N ILE A 42 12.11 -13.06 14.61
CA ILE A 42 10.87 -13.21 15.35
C ILE A 42 10.98 -14.48 16.22
N PRO A 43 10.83 -14.36 17.54
CA PRO A 43 10.84 -15.54 18.41
C PRO A 43 9.71 -16.51 18.05
N ALA A 44 10.06 -17.79 17.93
CA ALA A 44 9.06 -18.83 17.64
C ALA A 44 9.44 -20.16 18.31
N CYS A 45 8.44 -20.91 18.71
CA CYS A 45 8.61 -22.25 19.23
C CYS A 45 8.99 -23.22 18.12
N ARG A 46 10.11 -23.95 18.29
CA ARG A 46 10.52 -24.96 17.30
C ARG A 46 9.58 -26.17 17.25
N ARG A 47 8.86 -26.47 18.36
CA ARG A 47 7.99 -27.64 18.45
C ARG A 47 6.61 -27.41 17.81
N CYS A 48 5.96 -26.27 18.07
CA CYS A 48 4.58 -26.02 17.64
C CYS A 48 4.42 -24.82 16.70
N GLY A 49 5.50 -24.10 16.38
CA GLY A 49 5.50 -22.95 15.49
C GLY A 49 4.89 -21.67 16.07
N ALA A 50 4.41 -21.69 17.33
CA ALA A 50 3.84 -20.50 17.97
C ALA A 50 4.87 -19.37 17.96
N GLN A 51 4.45 -18.18 17.50
CA GLN A 51 5.27 -16.97 17.46
C GLN A 51 5.01 -16.14 18.71
N TYR A 52 6.04 -15.46 19.17
CA TYR A 52 5.99 -14.58 20.33
C TYR A 52 6.22 -13.15 19.84
N LEU A 53 5.26 -12.31 20.14
CA LEU A 53 5.29 -10.89 19.82
C LEU A 53 5.11 -10.14 21.14
N ASP A 54 6.22 -10.01 21.86
CA ASP A 54 6.28 -9.08 22.99
C ASP A 54 6.43 -7.64 22.50
N ASP A 55 6.27 -6.70 23.40
CA ASP A 55 6.32 -5.27 23.08
C ASP A 55 7.65 -4.86 22.45
N GLU A 56 8.77 -5.46 22.88
CA GLU A 56 10.10 -5.23 22.31
C GLU A 56 10.17 -5.71 20.86
N THR A 57 9.67 -6.91 20.56
CA THR A 57 9.61 -7.46 19.20
C THR A 57 8.69 -6.63 18.31
N ILE A 58 7.54 -6.19 18.82
CA ILE A 58 6.61 -5.32 18.08
C ILE A 58 7.26 -3.98 17.78
N ALA A 59 7.91 -3.35 18.75
CA ALA A 59 8.61 -2.08 18.58
C ALA A 59 9.74 -2.18 17.55
N ALA A 60 10.49 -3.30 17.54
CA ALA A 60 11.55 -3.54 16.55
C ALA A 60 11.00 -3.82 15.13
N LEU A 61 9.84 -4.50 15.03
CA LEU A 61 9.23 -4.84 13.75
C LEU A 61 8.59 -3.63 13.05
N GLY A 62 8.03 -2.69 13.80
CA GLY A 62 7.29 -1.55 13.27
C GLY A 62 8.06 -0.77 12.19
N PRO A 63 9.26 -0.23 12.48
CA PRO A 63 10.08 0.49 11.52
C PRO A 63 10.49 -0.35 10.30
N VAL A 64 10.71 -1.65 10.50
CA VAL A 64 11.08 -2.59 9.43
C VAL A 64 9.90 -2.78 8.47
N LEU A 65 8.71 -3.06 9.00
CA LEU A 65 7.50 -3.22 8.20
C LEU A 65 7.10 -1.92 7.50
N GLU A 66 7.32 -0.76 8.11
CA GLU A 66 7.08 0.54 7.47
C GLU A 66 7.98 0.73 6.24
N ARG A 67 9.25 0.41 6.32
CA ARG A 67 10.17 0.47 5.16
C ARG A 67 9.73 -0.46 4.03
N VAL A 68 9.35 -1.71 4.37
CA VAL A 68 8.85 -2.68 3.38
C VAL A 68 7.54 -2.21 2.76
N TYR A 69 6.64 -1.65 3.57
CA TYR A 69 5.38 -1.07 3.11
C TYR A 69 5.59 0.05 2.10
N VAL A 70 6.48 1.01 2.42
CA VAL A 70 6.83 2.12 1.52
C VAL A 70 7.43 1.60 0.21
N ALA A 71 8.39 0.68 0.29
CA ALA A 71 9.03 0.08 -0.88
C ALA A 71 8.01 -0.65 -1.77
N GLU A 72 7.03 -1.35 -1.19
CA GLU A 72 6.00 -2.04 -1.94
C GLU A 72 5.03 -1.07 -2.61
N LEU A 73 4.64 0.02 -1.95
CA LEU A 73 3.84 1.08 -2.58
C LEU A 73 4.57 1.71 -3.77
N GLN A 74 5.87 2.01 -3.63
CA GLN A 74 6.70 2.56 -4.72
C GLN A 74 6.79 1.58 -5.90
N ARG A 75 7.04 0.30 -5.61
CA ARG A 75 7.10 -0.76 -6.63
C ARG A 75 5.80 -0.89 -7.40
N LEU A 76 4.66 -0.90 -6.70
CA LEU A 76 3.33 -0.98 -7.32
C LEU A 76 3.00 0.27 -8.12
N ALA A 77 3.28 1.46 -7.60
CA ALA A 77 3.08 2.70 -8.33
C ALA A 77 3.86 2.70 -9.66
N ALA A 78 5.15 2.37 -9.62
CA ALA A 78 5.98 2.30 -10.81
C ALA A 78 5.48 1.23 -11.81
N LEU A 79 4.98 0.09 -11.32
CA LEU A 79 4.39 -0.96 -12.15
C LEU A 79 3.13 -0.45 -12.86
N TYR A 80 2.19 0.13 -12.12
CA TYR A 80 0.92 0.59 -12.69
C TYR A 80 1.11 1.79 -13.62
N ILE A 81 1.98 2.75 -13.31
CA ILE A 81 2.31 3.87 -14.20
C ILE A 81 2.84 3.37 -15.56
N ARG A 82 3.66 2.32 -15.57
CA ARG A 82 4.14 1.70 -16.81
C ARG A 82 3.04 0.99 -17.61
N ARG A 83 2.03 0.44 -16.91
CA ARG A 83 0.89 -0.26 -17.54
C ARG A 83 -0.22 0.65 -18.01
N LEU A 84 -0.22 1.92 -17.60
CA LEU A 84 -1.25 2.86 -18.03
C LEU A 84 -1.38 2.91 -19.57
N PRO A 85 -2.61 2.87 -20.11
CA PRO A 85 -2.85 2.87 -21.56
C PRO A 85 -2.59 4.25 -22.16
N ARG A 86 -1.35 4.55 -22.49
CA ARG A 86 -0.90 5.87 -23.00
C ARG A 86 -1.65 6.33 -24.26
N ARG A 87 -2.25 5.40 -25.01
CA ARG A 87 -3.10 5.71 -26.17
C ARG A 87 -4.43 6.36 -25.78
N LEU A 88 -4.93 6.08 -24.56
CA LEU A 88 -6.22 6.58 -24.07
C LEU A 88 -6.07 7.87 -23.28
N ILE A 89 -4.94 8.05 -22.60
CA ILE A 89 -4.68 9.22 -21.76
C ILE A 89 -3.17 9.50 -21.68
N SER A 90 -2.77 10.75 -21.94
CA SER A 90 -1.39 11.17 -21.70
C SER A 90 -1.13 11.32 -20.21
N GLN A 91 0.12 11.12 -19.77
CA GLN A 91 0.51 11.27 -18.37
C GLN A 91 0.15 12.67 -17.82
N ARG A 92 0.45 13.74 -18.60
CA ARG A 92 0.12 15.12 -18.20
C ARG A 92 -1.39 15.31 -18.00
N ARG A 93 -2.22 14.72 -18.85
CA ARG A 93 -3.67 14.80 -18.71
C ARG A 93 -4.15 14.04 -17.48
N LEU A 94 -3.55 12.88 -17.20
CA LEU A 94 -3.86 12.10 -16.01
C LEU A 94 -3.46 12.86 -14.73
N GLU A 95 -2.26 13.44 -14.68
CA GLU A 95 -1.82 14.27 -13.56
C GLU A 95 -2.81 15.41 -13.29
N LEU A 96 -3.26 16.10 -14.34
CA LEU A 96 -4.26 17.16 -14.22
C LEU A 96 -5.59 16.66 -13.64
N LEU A 97 -6.11 15.54 -14.16
CA LEU A 97 -7.38 14.97 -13.72
C LEU A 97 -7.33 14.45 -12.27
N LEU A 98 -6.15 14.05 -11.81
CA LEU A 98 -5.92 13.59 -10.44
C LEU A 98 -5.50 14.72 -9.47
N GLY A 99 -5.42 15.96 -9.95
CA GLY A 99 -4.96 17.10 -9.14
C GLY A 99 -3.48 16.98 -8.73
N LEU A 100 -2.66 16.27 -9.50
CA LEU A 100 -1.24 16.07 -9.22
C LEU A 100 -0.40 17.15 -9.91
N SER A 101 0.75 17.49 -9.33
CA SER A 101 1.70 18.39 -9.98
C SER A 101 2.30 17.75 -11.24
N GLN A 102 2.65 18.59 -12.20
CA GLN A 102 3.29 18.13 -13.45
C GLN A 102 4.58 17.35 -13.15
N GLY A 103 4.74 16.20 -13.79
CA GLY A 103 5.90 15.32 -13.62
C GLY A 103 5.88 14.48 -12.35
N TYR A 104 4.83 14.56 -11.53
CA TYR A 104 4.72 13.76 -10.31
C TYR A 104 4.75 12.26 -10.59
N LEU A 105 3.97 11.79 -11.57
CA LEU A 105 3.96 10.36 -11.94
C LEU A 105 5.31 9.90 -12.52
N SER A 106 6.04 10.77 -13.22
CA SER A 106 7.39 10.44 -13.70
C SER A 106 8.37 10.23 -12.55
N ARG A 107 8.34 11.10 -11.54
CA ARG A 107 9.16 10.95 -10.33
C ARG A 107 8.82 9.66 -9.59
N LEU A 108 7.53 9.37 -9.37
CA LEU A 108 7.12 8.11 -8.76
C LEU A 108 7.57 6.88 -9.55
N ALA A 109 7.50 6.94 -10.88
CA ALA A 109 7.96 5.83 -11.74
C ALA A 109 9.48 5.62 -11.68
N ALA A 110 10.23 6.68 -11.35
CA ALA A 110 11.67 6.64 -11.11
C ALA A 110 12.03 6.23 -9.67
N GLY A 111 11.03 6.04 -8.78
CA GLY A 111 11.26 5.70 -7.38
C GLY A 111 11.46 6.92 -6.47
N ASP A 112 11.22 8.13 -6.98
CA ASP A 112 11.35 9.37 -6.22
C ASP A 112 10.01 9.74 -5.57
N GLY A 113 10.01 9.77 -4.25
CA GLY A 113 8.83 10.05 -3.44
C GLY A 113 8.06 8.79 -3.00
N VAL A 114 7.16 8.99 -2.04
CA VAL A 114 6.31 7.93 -1.49
C VAL A 114 4.86 8.18 -1.92
N PRO A 115 4.25 7.30 -2.73
CA PRO A 115 2.85 7.44 -3.09
C PRO A 115 1.94 7.08 -1.92
N SER A 116 0.75 7.69 -1.85
CA SER A 116 -0.28 7.21 -0.94
C SER A 116 -0.87 5.87 -1.42
N ALA A 117 -1.37 5.06 -0.48
CA ALA A 117 -2.03 3.80 -0.82
C ALA A 117 -3.26 4.02 -1.73
N GLN A 118 -3.99 5.12 -1.53
CA GLN A 118 -5.15 5.50 -2.35
C GLN A 118 -4.74 5.77 -3.80
N LEU A 119 -3.62 6.49 -3.98
CA LEU A 119 -3.12 6.73 -5.34
C LEU A 119 -2.68 5.44 -6.02
N VAL A 120 -2.00 4.54 -5.29
CA VAL A 120 -1.60 3.23 -5.82
C VAL A 120 -2.81 2.40 -6.23
N LEU A 121 -3.86 2.36 -5.39
CA LEU A 121 -5.12 1.68 -5.69
C LEU A 121 -5.76 2.26 -6.97
N LEU A 122 -5.84 3.58 -7.08
CA LEU A 122 -6.43 4.25 -8.24
C LEU A 122 -5.62 3.99 -9.52
N LEU A 123 -4.29 4.07 -9.45
CA LEU A 123 -3.42 3.75 -10.58
C LEU A 123 -3.58 2.29 -11.02
N GLY A 124 -3.71 1.36 -10.07
CA GLY A 124 -3.99 -0.05 -10.37
C GLY A 124 -5.31 -0.22 -11.09
N HIS A 125 -6.38 0.40 -10.57
CA HIS A 125 -7.69 0.35 -11.21
C HIS A 125 -7.69 0.94 -12.64
N LEU A 126 -6.96 2.03 -12.87
CA LEU A 126 -6.83 2.64 -14.20
C LEU A 126 -5.93 1.83 -15.16
N ALA A 127 -4.92 1.14 -14.63
CA ALA A 127 -3.99 0.34 -15.43
C ALA A 127 -4.60 -1.02 -15.85
N ASP A 128 -5.34 -1.66 -14.95
CA ASP A 128 -5.94 -2.97 -15.16
C ASP A 128 -7.42 -2.87 -15.62
N GLY A 129 -8.03 -1.67 -15.46
CA GLY A 129 -9.37 -1.38 -15.89
C GLY A 129 -9.49 -1.23 -17.41
N ALA A 130 -10.68 -1.57 -17.92
CA ALA A 130 -11.03 -1.35 -19.31
C ALA A 130 -10.92 0.15 -19.69
N PRO A 131 -10.92 0.50 -20.99
CA PRO A 131 -11.01 1.89 -21.48
C PRO A 131 -12.08 2.72 -20.80
N GLU A 132 -13.14 2.08 -20.34
CA GLU A 132 -14.23 2.65 -19.56
C GLU A 132 -13.78 3.35 -18.27
N SER A 133 -12.81 2.78 -17.54
CA SER A 133 -12.27 3.40 -16.32
C SER A 133 -11.62 4.76 -16.59
N ILE A 134 -10.90 4.87 -17.71
CA ILE A 134 -10.30 6.13 -18.15
C ILE A 134 -11.38 7.13 -18.59
N GLU A 135 -12.41 6.68 -19.31
CA GLU A 135 -13.50 7.54 -19.74
C GLU A 135 -14.33 8.03 -18.54
N ASN A 136 -14.59 7.17 -17.58
CA ASN A 136 -15.25 7.55 -16.33
C ASN A 136 -14.47 8.60 -15.55
N LEU A 137 -13.13 8.49 -15.49
CA LEU A 137 -12.28 9.50 -14.87
C LEU A 137 -12.36 10.85 -15.63
N LYS A 138 -12.30 10.83 -16.96
CA LYS A 138 -12.43 12.05 -17.79
C LYS A 138 -13.76 12.76 -17.58
N ASN A 139 -14.83 11.99 -17.42
CA ASN A 139 -16.19 12.50 -17.29
C ASN A 139 -16.57 12.86 -15.85
N PHE A 140 -15.81 12.41 -14.86
CA PHE A 140 -16.10 12.64 -13.44
C PHE A 140 -16.27 14.14 -13.14
N TRP A 141 -15.26 14.93 -13.40
CA TRP A 141 -15.26 16.36 -13.11
C TRP A 141 -16.32 17.12 -13.92
N ARG A 142 -16.55 16.72 -15.18
CA ARG A 142 -17.59 17.33 -16.01
C ARG A 142 -18.98 17.15 -15.37
N ARG A 143 -19.28 15.96 -14.87
CA ARG A 143 -20.57 15.69 -14.19
C ARG A 143 -20.72 16.46 -12.90
N GLN A 144 -19.65 16.61 -12.12
CA GLN A 144 -19.70 17.36 -10.85
C GLN A 144 -20.02 18.83 -11.09
N LEU A 145 -19.41 19.47 -12.08
CA LEU A 145 -19.69 20.87 -12.42
C LEU A 145 -21.12 21.09 -12.90
N SER A 146 -21.69 20.14 -13.66
CA SER A 146 -23.08 20.22 -14.13
C SER A 146 -24.12 20.04 -13.02
N GLN A 147 -23.76 19.45 -11.88
CA GLN A 147 -24.64 19.27 -10.73
C GLN A 147 -24.57 20.44 -9.75
N THR A 148 -23.65 21.37 -9.95
CA THR A 148 -23.43 22.51 -9.03
C THR A 148 -24.13 23.79 -9.51
N GLU A 149 -24.94 23.74 -10.58
CA GLU A 149 -25.84 24.84 -10.88
C GLU A 149 -27.05 24.76 -9.94
N PRO A 150 -27.13 25.60 -8.89
CA PRO A 150 -28.26 25.54 -7.97
C PRO A 150 -29.51 26.17 -8.60
N GLU A 151 -30.66 25.61 -8.30
CA GLU A 151 -32.00 26.16 -8.28
C GLU A 151 -32.02 27.57 -7.68
N GLN A 152 -31.50 28.57 -8.36
CA GLN A 152 -31.65 29.99 -8.01
C GLN A 152 -32.52 30.75 -9.01
N LYS A 153 -33.59 30.15 -9.49
CA LYS A 153 -34.58 30.86 -10.31
C LYS A 153 -36.02 30.53 -9.90
N GLU A 154 -36.31 30.55 -8.63
CA GLU A 154 -37.75 30.54 -8.27
C GLU A 154 -38.03 31.19 -6.92
N LYS A 155 -37.61 32.46 -6.78
CA LYS A 155 -38.13 33.36 -5.71
C LYS A 155 -38.08 34.83 -6.14
N ASP A 156 -38.65 35.16 -7.28
CA ASP A 156 -39.07 36.51 -7.59
C ASP A 156 -40.25 36.44 -8.59
N GLN A 157 -41.42 36.09 -8.02
CA GLN A 157 -42.75 36.46 -8.55
C GLN A 157 -43.70 36.65 -7.39
#